data_53af53de49e0c35798c298616bbf8d49
#
_entry.id   53af53de49e0c35798c298616bbf8d49
#
_cell.length_a   1.000
_cell.length_b   1.000
_cell.length_c   1.000
_cell.angle_alpha   90.00
_cell.angle_beta   90.00
_cell.angle_gamma   90.00
#
_symmetry.space_group_name_H-M   'P 1'
#
loop_
_entity.id
_entity.type
_entity.pdbx_description
1 polymer ?
#
loop_
_entity_poly.entity_id
_entity_poly.type
_entity_poly.pdbx_seq_one_letter_code
_entity_poly.pdbx_strand_id
1 'polypeptide(L)'
;SGWVARSDSSTKNFVQLDKEDEEQDMILLSEYADSEVYYCGDEDDGHAKKNKWLKTWLPSDTEEEEDDKEWFWFDKNGKLYRASGSDATVKAQKYKLEEGDLVYDGDSITGVEKKKVNSKDYWFRPDGVMLAKFYMIDDNMYYFGGSDDGSMKTGSQTVKDNTGDSYKFYFYTKDTYGYKKGAGVVGNQSNKLYYYGMLIQADDYKYQLATIAKDGVDYSFIVNSNGTIQHSKSTEYKEDGDVLIATGIKDASGKATETKFVENGQFKYAISNEANNW
;
A
#
# COMPACT_ATOMS: atom_id res chain seq x y z
N SER A 1 -18.53 6.37 -29.74
CA SER A 1 -18.25 5.39 -28.68
C SER A 1 -16.95 5.73 -27.97
N GLY A 2 -16.68 5.10 -26.83
CA GLY A 2 -15.43 5.30 -26.09
C GLY A 2 -15.42 6.53 -25.19
N TRP A 3 -14.23 7.10 -25.01
CA TRP A 3 -13.99 8.24 -24.13
C TRP A 3 -14.47 9.55 -24.75
N VAL A 4 -15.22 10.34 -23.98
CA VAL A 4 -15.69 11.66 -24.41
C VAL A 4 -15.54 12.68 -23.27
N ALA A 5 -15.21 13.91 -23.59
CA ALA A 5 -15.13 15.03 -22.66
C ALA A 5 -16.09 16.14 -23.02
N ARG A 6 -16.53 16.87 -21.99
CA ARG A 6 -17.33 18.08 -22.12
C ARG A 6 -16.65 19.20 -21.34
N SER A 7 -16.13 20.19 -22.05
CA SER A 7 -15.34 21.28 -21.47
C SER A 7 -16.13 22.25 -20.60
N ASP A 8 -17.47 22.35 -20.84
CA ASP A 8 -18.35 23.30 -20.16
C ASP A 8 -19.76 22.70 -20.00
N SER A 9 -20.33 22.83 -18.82
CA SER A 9 -21.69 22.37 -18.53
C SER A 9 -22.75 23.09 -19.32
N SER A 10 -22.45 24.29 -19.86
CA SER A 10 -23.33 25.08 -20.70
C SER A 10 -23.34 24.67 -22.17
N THR A 11 -22.27 23.98 -22.62
CA THR A 11 -22.18 23.45 -23.98
C THR A 11 -22.69 22.02 -24.03
N LYS A 12 -23.42 21.66 -25.07
CA LYS A 12 -23.84 20.28 -25.34
C LYS A 12 -22.82 19.52 -26.21
N ASN A 13 -21.69 20.14 -26.48
CA ASN A 13 -20.68 19.57 -27.35
C ASN A 13 -19.78 18.63 -26.55
N PHE A 14 -19.68 17.42 -27.01
CA PHE A 14 -18.70 16.42 -26.51
C PHE A 14 -17.56 16.33 -27.53
N VAL A 15 -16.35 16.19 -27.00
CA VAL A 15 -15.16 15.92 -27.80
C VAL A 15 -14.76 14.48 -27.51
N GLN A 16 -14.54 13.74 -28.57
CA GLN A 16 -14.01 12.35 -28.43
C GLN A 16 -12.55 12.41 -28.03
N LEU A 17 -12.16 11.57 -27.07
CA LEU A 17 -10.80 11.49 -26.55
C LEU A 17 -10.02 10.31 -27.14
N ASP A 18 -10.72 9.33 -27.69
CA ASP A 18 -10.11 8.16 -28.31
C ASP A 18 -9.47 8.56 -29.64
N LYS A 19 -8.39 7.87 -29.96
CA LYS A 19 -7.70 8.01 -31.25
C LYS A 19 -8.43 7.16 -32.30
N GLU A 20 -9.12 7.80 -33.23
CA GLU A 20 -9.68 7.12 -34.41
C GLU A 20 -8.79 7.20 -35.66
N ASP A 21 -7.90 8.21 -35.74
CA ASP A 21 -7.02 8.43 -36.89
C ASP A 21 -5.60 8.80 -36.47
N GLU A 22 -4.60 8.30 -37.18
CA GLU A 22 -3.17 8.54 -36.92
C GLU A 22 -2.73 10.02 -37.06
N GLU A 23 -3.58 10.88 -37.61
CA GLU A 23 -3.31 12.29 -37.89
C GLU A 23 -3.84 13.26 -36.82
N GLN A 24 -4.67 12.81 -35.88
CA GLN A 24 -5.13 13.68 -34.78
C GLN A 24 -4.20 13.59 -33.58
N ASP A 25 -3.71 14.74 -33.15
CA ASP A 25 -2.99 14.86 -31.88
C ASP A 25 -3.84 14.26 -30.75
N MET A 26 -3.27 13.34 -29.97
CA MET A 26 -3.94 12.74 -28.84
C MET A 26 -4.33 13.81 -27.83
N ILE A 27 -5.62 13.95 -27.60
CA ILE A 27 -6.13 14.83 -26.55
C ILE A 27 -6.02 14.06 -25.23
N LEU A 28 -4.99 14.38 -24.46
CA LEU A 28 -4.75 13.77 -23.17
C LEU A 28 -5.81 14.18 -22.15
N LEU A 29 -6.17 13.27 -21.23
CA LEU A 29 -7.05 13.58 -20.09
C LEU A 29 -6.56 14.79 -19.27
N SER A 30 -5.26 15.06 -19.26
CA SER A 30 -4.65 16.22 -18.60
C SER A 30 -5.08 17.54 -19.23
N GLU A 31 -5.34 17.61 -20.55
CA GLU A 31 -5.81 18.80 -21.24
C GLU A 31 -7.28 19.12 -20.91
N TYR A 32 -7.99 18.13 -20.37
CA TYR A 32 -9.35 18.26 -19.90
C TYR A 32 -9.47 18.19 -18.37
N ALA A 33 -8.47 18.69 -17.67
CA ALA A 33 -8.42 18.65 -16.20
C ALA A 33 -9.70 19.18 -15.55
N ASP A 34 -10.25 20.26 -16.08
CA ASP A 34 -11.48 20.91 -15.61
C ASP A 34 -12.76 20.41 -16.30
N SER A 35 -12.64 19.46 -17.23
CA SER A 35 -13.77 18.96 -18.02
C SER A 35 -14.46 17.78 -17.35
N GLU A 36 -15.74 17.57 -17.65
CA GLU A 36 -16.44 16.35 -17.30
C GLU A 36 -16.11 15.28 -18.34
N VAL A 37 -15.66 14.10 -17.88
CA VAL A 37 -15.29 12.97 -18.74
C VAL A 37 -16.27 11.82 -18.55
N TYR A 38 -16.61 11.17 -19.64
CA TYR A 38 -17.58 10.09 -19.73
C TYR A 38 -17.01 8.95 -20.58
N TYR A 39 -17.53 7.75 -20.42
CA TYR A 39 -17.32 6.65 -21.34
C TYR A 39 -18.67 6.21 -21.92
N CYS A 40 -18.82 6.31 -23.21
CA CYS A 40 -20.01 5.90 -23.94
C CYS A 40 -19.84 4.49 -24.48
N GLY A 41 -20.93 3.75 -24.59
CA GLY A 41 -20.92 2.40 -25.14
C GLY A 41 -20.45 2.35 -26.59
N ASP A 42 -20.55 1.16 -27.17
CA ASP A 42 -20.21 0.92 -28.55
C ASP A 42 -21.09 1.72 -29.54
N GLU A 43 -20.85 1.55 -30.83
CA GLU A 43 -21.54 2.29 -31.91
C GLU A 43 -23.06 2.18 -31.84
N ASP A 44 -23.59 1.09 -31.32
CA ASP A 44 -25.02 0.82 -31.20
C ASP A 44 -25.63 1.36 -29.89
N ASP A 45 -24.83 1.55 -28.83
CA ASP A 45 -25.33 1.91 -27.49
C ASP A 45 -25.05 3.36 -27.10
N GLY A 46 -24.19 4.12 -27.65
CA GLY A 46 -23.95 5.57 -27.39
C GLY A 46 -24.22 6.14 -25.97
N HIS A 47 -24.68 5.30 -25.02
CA HIS A 47 -25.06 5.72 -23.68
C HIS A 47 -23.84 5.76 -22.73
N ALA A 48 -23.75 6.83 -21.94
CA ALA A 48 -22.72 6.92 -20.91
C ALA A 48 -22.89 5.80 -19.87
N LYS A 49 -21.77 5.14 -19.50
CA LYS A 49 -21.76 4.17 -18.40
C LYS A 49 -22.02 4.92 -17.09
N LYS A 50 -23.00 4.47 -16.28
CA LYS A 50 -23.44 5.16 -15.06
C LYS A 50 -23.42 4.23 -13.85
N ASN A 51 -22.99 4.77 -12.70
CA ASN A 51 -22.91 4.06 -11.41
C ASN A 51 -22.22 2.70 -11.56
N LYS A 52 -21.09 2.67 -12.25
CA LYS A 52 -20.45 1.43 -12.72
C LYS A 52 -18.94 1.53 -12.73
N TRP A 53 -18.31 0.42 -12.41
CA TRP A 53 -16.90 0.16 -12.70
C TRP A 53 -16.73 -0.28 -14.15
N LEU A 54 -15.67 0.19 -14.78
CA LEU A 54 -15.28 -0.21 -16.13
C LEU A 54 -13.77 -0.46 -16.16
N LYS A 55 -13.37 -1.57 -16.77
CA LYS A 55 -11.98 -1.89 -17.09
C LYS A 55 -11.75 -1.64 -18.57
N THR A 56 -10.90 -0.68 -18.90
CA THR A 56 -10.63 -0.28 -20.28
C THR A 56 -9.29 0.45 -20.37
N TRP A 57 -8.83 0.75 -21.56
CA TRP A 57 -7.60 1.51 -21.81
C TRP A 57 -7.79 2.98 -21.48
N LEU A 58 -6.69 3.66 -21.15
CA LEU A 58 -6.65 5.11 -21.11
C LEU A 58 -6.80 5.68 -22.55
N PRO A 59 -7.38 6.87 -22.71
CA PRO A 59 -7.44 7.53 -24.03
C PRO A 59 -6.06 7.82 -24.62
N SER A 60 -5.03 7.87 -23.77
CA SER A 60 -3.64 8.10 -24.15
C SER A 60 -2.87 6.84 -24.59
N ASP A 61 -3.46 5.66 -24.43
CA ASP A 61 -2.78 4.42 -24.80
C ASP A 61 -2.73 4.28 -26.31
N THR A 62 -1.53 4.14 -26.85
CA THR A 62 -1.29 4.00 -28.29
C THR A 62 -1.37 2.56 -28.76
N GLU A 63 -1.15 1.61 -27.85
CA GLU A 63 -1.23 0.17 -28.08
C GLU A 63 -2.26 -0.39 -27.10
N GLU A 64 -3.24 -1.12 -27.63
CA GLU A 64 -4.35 -1.69 -26.84
C GLU A 64 -4.05 -3.14 -26.47
N GLU A 65 -3.13 -3.33 -25.51
CA GLU A 65 -2.89 -4.66 -24.95
C GLU A 65 -3.86 -4.95 -23.79
N GLU A 66 -4.31 -6.20 -23.66
CA GLU A 66 -5.27 -6.59 -22.61
C GLU A 66 -4.75 -6.32 -21.20
N ASP A 67 -3.41 -6.42 -21.00
CA ASP A 67 -2.77 -6.20 -19.71
C ASP A 67 -2.67 -4.72 -19.32
N ASP A 68 -2.86 -3.79 -20.25
CA ASP A 68 -2.79 -2.34 -20.03
C ASP A 68 -4.15 -1.73 -19.62
N LYS A 69 -5.21 -2.54 -19.59
CA LYS A 69 -6.52 -2.07 -19.13
C LYS A 69 -6.51 -1.74 -17.64
N GLU A 70 -7.03 -0.54 -17.34
CA GLU A 70 -7.13 -0.01 -16.00
C GLU A 70 -8.59 0.09 -15.54
N TRP A 71 -8.81 0.19 -14.23
CA TRP A 71 -10.14 0.31 -13.66
C TRP A 71 -10.54 1.76 -13.38
N PHE A 72 -11.76 2.11 -13.80
CA PHE A 72 -12.37 3.43 -13.66
C PHE A 72 -13.73 3.35 -12.98
N TRP A 73 -14.09 4.40 -12.22
CA TRP A 73 -15.40 4.52 -11.61
C TRP A 73 -16.20 5.66 -12.25
N PHE A 74 -17.40 5.36 -12.72
CA PHE A 74 -18.37 6.34 -13.25
C PHE A 74 -19.51 6.53 -12.26
N ASP A 75 -19.80 7.78 -11.89
CA ASP A 75 -20.84 8.13 -10.92
C ASP A 75 -22.26 7.91 -11.47
N LYS A 76 -23.27 8.26 -10.66
CA LYS A 76 -24.69 8.15 -11.03
C LYS A 76 -25.08 8.98 -12.25
N ASN A 77 -24.32 10.01 -12.58
CA ASN A 77 -24.53 10.86 -13.75
C ASN A 77 -23.73 10.38 -14.96
N GLY A 78 -22.89 9.35 -14.80
CA GLY A 78 -21.99 8.82 -15.81
C GLY A 78 -20.67 9.57 -15.91
N LYS A 79 -20.38 10.47 -14.97
CA LYS A 79 -19.15 11.23 -14.94
C LYS A 79 -18.03 10.35 -14.34
N LEU A 80 -16.88 10.34 -15.03
CA LEU A 80 -15.66 9.72 -14.52
C LEU A 80 -15.27 10.37 -13.19
N TYR A 81 -15.02 9.59 -12.15
CA TYR A 81 -14.36 10.08 -10.96
C TYR A 81 -12.85 10.18 -11.20
N ARG A 82 -12.30 11.35 -10.96
CA ARG A 82 -10.86 11.61 -10.95
C ARG A 82 -10.47 12.28 -9.64
N ALA A 83 -9.27 11.98 -9.14
CA ALA A 83 -8.68 12.80 -8.11
C ALA A 83 -8.55 14.24 -8.64
N SER A 84 -8.80 15.25 -7.79
CA SER A 84 -8.72 16.64 -8.21
C SER A 84 -7.31 17.07 -8.59
N GLY A 85 -6.31 16.35 -8.06
CA GLY A 85 -4.90 16.71 -8.21
C GLY A 85 -4.53 18.01 -7.47
N SER A 86 -5.48 18.59 -6.73
CA SER A 86 -5.30 19.89 -6.06
C SER A 86 -4.26 19.85 -4.95
N ASP A 87 -4.08 18.70 -4.31
CA ASP A 87 -3.03 18.46 -3.33
C ASP A 87 -1.86 17.69 -3.94
N ALA A 88 -0.99 18.39 -4.66
CA ALA A 88 0.20 17.79 -5.26
C ALA A 88 1.23 17.29 -4.23
N THR A 89 1.02 17.55 -2.93
CA THR A 89 1.88 17.04 -1.86
C THR A 89 1.59 15.57 -1.56
N VAL A 90 0.35 15.11 -1.79
CA VAL A 90 -0.02 13.70 -1.62
C VAL A 90 0.60 12.88 -2.75
N LYS A 91 1.60 12.08 -2.39
CA LYS A 91 2.38 11.28 -3.32
C LYS A 91 2.14 9.80 -3.06
N ALA A 92 1.83 9.07 -4.12
CA ALA A 92 1.71 7.61 -4.12
C ALA A 92 2.85 6.98 -4.92
N GLN A 93 3.58 6.06 -4.32
CA GLN A 93 4.64 5.30 -4.95
C GLN A 93 4.23 3.83 -5.00
N LYS A 94 4.24 3.25 -6.18
CA LYS A 94 3.85 1.85 -6.39
C LYS A 94 4.92 0.89 -5.91
N TYR A 95 4.50 -0.17 -5.24
CA TYR A 95 5.35 -1.25 -4.76
C TYR A 95 4.81 -2.61 -5.24
N LYS A 96 5.71 -3.56 -5.42
CA LYS A 96 5.39 -4.97 -5.65
C LYS A 96 5.99 -5.83 -4.54
N LEU A 97 5.35 -6.96 -4.26
CA LEU A 97 5.91 -7.99 -3.39
C LEU A 97 6.67 -8.99 -4.27
N GLU A 98 7.98 -9.04 -4.11
CA GLU A 98 8.89 -9.83 -4.92
C GLU A 98 9.89 -10.57 -4.02
N GLU A 99 9.91 -11.90 -4.10
CA GLU A 99 10.77 -12.77 -3.28
C GLU A 99 10.75 -12.43 -1.78
N GLY A 100 9.56 -12.07 -1.27
CA GLY A 100 9.36 -11.74 0.14
C GLY A 100 9.62 -10.28 0.54
N ASP A 101 10.03 -9.44 -0.39
CA ASP A 101 10.31 -8.02 -0.14
C ASP A 101 9.31 -7.10 -0.83
N LEU A 102 9.01 -5.96 -0.19
CA LEU A 102 8.29 -4.85 -0.81
C LEU A 102 9.28 -3.99 -1.60
N VAL A 103 9.27 -4.13 -2.93
CA VAL A 103 10.19 -3.47 -3.85
C VAL A 103 9.48 -2.34 -4.58
N TYR A 104 10.12 -1.17 -4.68
CA TYR A 104 9.61 -0.03 -5.45
C TYR A 104 9.49 -0.40 -6.94
N ASP A 105 8.31 -0.19 -7.52
CA ASP A 105 7.96 -0.60 -8.89
C ASP A 105 8.15 0.51 -9.95
N GLY A 106 8.83 1.60 -9.59
CA GLY A 106 9.20 2.68 -10.52
C GLY A 106 8.16 3.78 -10.68
N ASP A 107 6.90 3.54 -10.40
CA ASP A 107 5.83 4.53 -10.56
C ASP A 107 5.69 5.44 -9.35
N SER A 108 5.62 6.75 -9.63
CA SER A 108 5.34 7.77 -8.62
C SER A 108 4.32 8.76 -9.15
N ILE A 109 3.21 8.88 -8.42
CA ILE A 109 2.05 9.67 -8.84
C ILE A 109 1.76 10.70 -7.75
N THR A 110 1.47 11.93 -8.12
CA THR A 110 1.06 13.01 -7.20
C THR A 110 -0.42 13.32 -7.35
N GLY A 111 -1.03 13.88 -6.31
CA GLY A 111 -2.42 14.33 -6.34
C GLY A 111 -3.44 13.21 -6.29
N VAL A 112 -3.08 12.03 -5.73
CA VAL A 112 -4.04 10.95 -5.53
C VAL A 112 -5.04 11.28 -4.43
N GLU A 113 -6.27 10.82 -4.56
CA GLU A 113 -7.34 11.07 -3.59
C GLU A 113 -8.11 9.81 -3.23
N LYS A 114 -8.56 9.77 -1.96
CA LYS A 114 -9.42 8.71 -1.45
C LYS A 114 -10.89 9.01 -1.70
N LYS A 115 -11.63 8.01 -2.19
CA LYS A 115 -13.09 8.06 -2.35
C LYS A 115 -13.74 6.80 -1.82
N LYS A 116 -14.88 6.99 -1.15
CA LYS A 116 -15.76 5.88 -0.79
C LYS A 116 -16.73 5.56 -1.93
N VAL A 117 -16.71 4.30 -2.37
CA VAL A 117 -17.65 3.74 -3.34
C VAL A 117 -18.28 2.48 -2.75
N ASN A 118 -19.61 2.43 -2.68
CA ASN A 118 -20.35 1.28 -2.15
C ASN A 118 -19.80 0.78 -0.79
N SER A 119 -19.57 1.70 0.15
CA SER A 119 -19.07 1.46 1.51
C SER A 119 -17.61 1.00 1.63
N LYS A 120 -16.88 0.84 0.54
CA LYS A 120 -15.45 0.56 0.52
C LYS A 120 -14.65 1.81 0.17
N ASP A 121 -13.44 1.93 0.72
CA ASP A 121 -12.52 3.01 0.42
C ASP A 121 -11.61 2.61 -0.75
N TYR A 122 -11.48 3.50 -1.73
CA TYR A 122 -10.61 3.37 -2.92
C TYR A 122 -9.76 4.62 -3.04
N TRP A 123 -8.66 4.52 -3.75
CA TRP A 123 -7.84 5.67 -4.11
C TRP A 123 -7.72 5.77 -5.63
N PHE A 124 -7.71 7.00 -6.12
CA PHE A 124 -7.70 7.29 -7.56
C PHE A 124 -6.59 8.26 -7.91
N ARG A 125 -6.08 8.12 -9.11
CA ARG A 125 -5.16 9.04 -9.77
C ARG A 125 -5.93 10.23 -10.35
N PRO A 126 -5.22 11.35 -10.69
CA PRO A 126 -5.84 12.47 -11.41
C PRO A 126 -6.40 12.11 -12.80
N ASP A 127 -5.87 11.09 -13.45
CA ASP A 127 -6.40 10.55 -14.71
C ASP A 127 -7.62 9.62 -14.52
N GLY A 128 -8.01 9.34 -13.29
CA GLY A 128 -9.16 8.50 -12.94
C GLY A 128 -8.85 7.02 -12.71
N VAL A 129 -7.63 6.60 -12.91
CA VAL A 129 -7.23 5.21 -12.66
C VAL A 129 -7.32 4.89 -11.18
N MET A 130 -7.93 3.77 -10.85
CA MET A 130 -8.01 3.22 -9.49
C MET A 130 -6.68 2.60 -9.06
N LEU A 131 -6.18 2.92 -7.87
CA LEU A 131 -5.01 2.26 -7.32
C LEU A 131 -5.33 0.80 -6.94
N ALA A 132 -4.42 -0.11 -7.27
CA ALA A 132 -4.46 -1.53 -6.92
C ALA A 132 -3.08 -2.02 -6.47
N LYS A 133 -3.00 -3.17 -5.77
CA LYS A 133 -1.77 -3.70 -5.18
C LYS A 133 -1.23 -2.82 -4.04
N PHE A 134 0.08 -2.63 -3.95
CA PHE A 134 0.71 -1.87 -2.87
C PHE A 134 1.10 -0.46 -3.32
N TYR A 135 0.83 0.51 -2.46
CA TYR A 135 1.30 1.88 -2.61
C TYR A 135 1.76 2.45 -1.27
N MET A 136 2.90 3.14 -1.29
CA MET A 136 3.30 4.03 -0.20
C MET A 136 2.70 5.41 -0.46
N ILE A 137 1.85 5.88 0.44
CA ILE A 137 1.17 7.18 0.39
C ILE A 137 1.48 7.90 1.69
N ASP A 138 2.09 9.10 1.61
CA ASP A 138 2.51 9.88 2.78
C ASP A 138 3.29 9.04 3.80
N ASP A 139 4.34 8.36 3.31
CA ASP A 139 5.22 7.48 4.09
C ASP A 139 4.54 6.28 4.78
N ASN A 140 3.30 5.98 4.40
CA ASN A 140 2.57 4.82 4.89
C ASN A 140 2.27 3.83 3.77
N MET A 141 2.52 2.55 4.01
CA MET A 141 2.19 1.49 3.06
C MET A 141 0.71 1.14 3.14
N TYR A 142 0.05 1.09 1.99
CA TYR A 142 -1.34 0.63 1.83
C TYR A 142 -1.40 -0.55 0.87
N TYR A 143 -2.40 -1.40 1.08
CA TYR A 143 -2.70 -2.50 0.16
C TYR A 143 -4.14 -2.39 -0.34
N PHE A 144 -4.30 -2.43 -1.65
CA PHE A 144 -5.58 -2.26 -2.34
C PHE A 144 -6.09 -3.57 -2.97
N GLY A 145 -5.60 -4.71 -2.50
CA GLY A 145 -5.95 -6.00 -3.09
C GLY A 145 -5.22 -6.29 -4.40
N GLY A 146 -5.69 -7.29 -5.13
CA GLY A 146 -5.15 -7.62 -6.46
C GLY A 146 -5.51 -6.57 -7.52
N SER A 147 -5.03 -6.77 -8.75
CA SER A 147 -5.21 -5.84 -9.88
C SER A 147 -6.69 -5.49 -10.15
N ASP A 148 -7.60 -6.41 -9.89
CA ASP A 148 -9.03 -6.23 -10.15
C ASP A 148 -9.87 -5.90 -8.91
N ASP A 149 -9.24 -5.59 -7.76
CA ASP A 149 -9.97 -5.28 -6.51
C ASP A 149 -9.99 -3.76 -6.20
N GLY A 150 -8.82 -3.15 -5.99
CA GLY A 150 -8.66 -1.72 -5.67
C GLY A 150 -9.20 -1.28 -4.31
N SER A 151 -9.96 -2.09 -3.60
CA SER A 151 -10.47 -1.69 -2.29
C SER A 151 -9.37 -1.69 -1.22
N MET A 152 -9.25 -0.58 -0.48
CA MET A 152 -8.27 -0.44 0.59
C MET A 152 -8.47 -1.51 1.67
N LYS A 153 -7.44 -2.31 1.93
CA LYS A 153 -7.47 -3.40 2.91
C LYS A 153 -7.19 -2.91 4.32
N THR A 154 -7.77 -3.61 5.29
CA THR A 154 -7.55 -3.39 6.72
C THR A 154 -7.49 -4.74 7.43
N GLY A 155 -6.90 -4.78 8.62
CA GLY A 155 -6.74 -6.02 9.39
C GLY A 155 -5.71 -6.96 8.77
N SER A 156 -5.84 -8.24 9.08
CA SER A 156 -4.94 -9.28 8.60
C SER A 156 -5.18 -9.59 7.12
N GLN A 157 -4.10 -9.63 6.34
CA GLN A 157 -4.09 -10.02 4.94
C GLN A 157 -3.04 -11.10 4.71
N THR A 158 -3.29 -11.98 3.74
CA THR A 158 -2.26 -12.90 3.21
C THR A 158 -2.10 -12.59 1.74
N VAL A 159 -0.89 -12.26 1.32
CA VAL A 159 -0.58 -11.88 -0.05
C VAL A 159 0.50 -12.81 -0.58
N LYS A 160 0.33 -13.24 -1.82
CA LYS A 160 1.35 -14.01 -2.52
C LYS A 160 2.29 -13.08 -3.28
N ASP A 161 3.56 -13.43 -3.27
CA ASP A 161 4.56 -12.78 -4.12
C ASP A 161 4.54 -13.33 -5.56
N ASN A 162 5.52 -12.92 -6.35
CA ASN A 162 5.71 -13.36 -7.74
C ASN A 162 6.12 -14.83 -7.87
N THR A 163 6.65 -15.47 -6.82
CA THR A 163 7.01 -16.89 -6.80
C THR A 163 5.86 -17.78 -6.33
N GLY A 164 4.81 -17.19 -5.75
CA GLY A 164 3.63 -17.87 -5.22
C GLY A 164 3.68 -18.12 -3.70
N ASP A 165 4.76 -17.69 -3.05
CA ASP A 165 4.91 -17.78 -1.61
C ASP A 165 4.01 -16.78 -0.88
N SER A 166 3.55 -17.15 0.31
CA SER A 166 2.51 -16.42 1.04
C SER A 166 3.10 -15.66 2.21
N TYR A 167 2.85 -14.36 2.25
CA TYR A 167 3.30 -13.44 3.29
C TYR A 167 2.13 -12.85 4.04
N LYS A 168 2.29 -12.64 5.35
CA LYS A 168 1.26 -12.08 6.22
C LYS A 168 1.47 -10.60 6.41
N PHE A 169 0.37 -9.86 6.32
CA PHE A 169 0.33 -8.43 6.54
C PHE A 169 -0.73 -8.06 7.58
N TYR A 170 -0.56 -6.91 8.21
CA TYR A 170 -1.58 -6.30 9.04
C TYR A 170 -1.67 -4.79 8.79
N PHE A 171 -2.87 -4.30 8.50
CA PHE A 171 -3.17 -2.90 8.24
C PHE A 171 -4.12 -2.36 9.31
N TYR A 172 -3.89 -1.13 9.79
CA TYR A 172 -4.72 -0.54 10.84
C TYR A 172 -6.19 -0.53 10.44
N THR A 173 -7.07 -1.00 11.35
CA THR A 173 -8.52 -1.05 11.14
C THR A 173 -9.22 0.27 11.46
N LYS A 174 -8.52 1.17 12.15
CA LYS A 174 -8.94 2.51 12.54
C LYS A 174 -7.72 3.42 12.67
N ASP A 175 -7.92 4.72 12.76
CA ASP A 175 -6.85 5.66 13.07
C ASP A 175 -6.23 5.31 14.43
N THR A 176 -4.91 5.17 14.51
CA THR A 176 -4.18 4.70 15.68
C THR A 176 -2.78 5.30 15.72
N TYR A 177 -2.38 5.92 16.86
CA TYR A 177 -1.02 6.42 17.09
C TYR A 177 -0.43 7.28 15.93
N GLY A 178 -1.26 8.14 15.33
CA GLY A 178 -0.83 8.96 14.19
C GLY A 178 -0.96 8.29 12.82
N TYR A 179 -1.12 6.98 12.76
CA TYR A 179 -1.40 6.25 11.53
C TYR A 179 -2.86 6.30 11.16
N LYS A 180 -3.15 6.36 9.87
CA LYS A 180 -4.52 6.33 9.35
C LYS A 180 -5.01 4.90 9.15
N LYS A 181 -6.32 4.70 9.22
CA LYS A 181 -6.97 3.45 8.82
C LYS A 181 -6.46 3.00 7.45
N GLY A 182 -6.07 1.75 7.34
CA GLY A 182 -5.51 1.16 6.12
C GLY A 182 -3.99 1.25 6.00
N ALA A 183 -3.33 2.07 6.80
CA ALA A 183 -1.87 2.10 6.85
C ALA A 183 -1.31 0.78 7.39
N GLY A 184 -0.20 0.32 6.83
CA GLY A 184 0.52 -0.86 7.31
C GLY A 184 1.10 -0.63 8.69
N VAL A 185 0.95 -1.61 9.57
CA VAL A 185 1.45 -1.51 10.94
C VAL A 185 2.98 -1.42 10.95
N VAL A 186 3.51 -0.52 11.76
CA VAL A 186 4.92 -0.42 12.10
C VAL A 186 5.07 -0.68 13.59
N GLY A 187 5.73 -1.79 13.97
CA GLY A 187 5.94 -2.18 15.35
C GLY A 187 5.10 -3.36 15.81
N ASN A 188 4.69 -3.33 17.07
CA ASN A 188 3.98 -4.43 17.71
C ASN A 188 2.47 -4.36 17.45
N GLN A 189 1.95 -5.43 16.86
CA GLN A 189 0.50 -5.67 16.78
C GLN A 189 0.21 -7.07 17.34
N SER A 190 -0.47 -7.12 18.49
CA SER A 190 -0.85 -8.39 19.14
C SER A 190 0.35 -9.32 19.39
N ASN A 191 1.44 -8.75 19.92
CA ASN A 191 2.71 -9.43 20.22
C ASN A 191 3.44 -10.01 18.99
N LYS A 192 3.14 -9.47 17.80
CA LYS A 192 3.85 -9.77 16.57
C LYS A 192 4.47 -8.50 16.00
N LEU A 193 5.65 -8.64 15.41
CA LEU A 193 6.38 -7.52 14.81
C LEU A 193 5.97 -7.35 13.35
N TYR A 194 5.60 -6.11 13.00
CA TYR A 194 5.31 -5.73 11.63
C TYR A 194 6.14 -4.51 11.21
N TYR A 195 6.49 -4.45 9.93
CA TYR A 195 7.11 -3.28 9.34
C TYR A 195 6.43 -2.97 8.00
N TYR A 196 5.92 -1.77 7.85
CA TYR A 196 5.07 -1.38 6.72
C TYR A 196 3.93 -2.37 6.44
N GLY A 197 3.38 -2.94 7.50
CA GLY A 197 2.31 -3.93 7.46
C GLY A 197 2.79 -5.37 7.33
N MET A 198 3.97 -5.64 6.83
CA MET A 198 4.50 -6.98 6.63
C MET A 198 4.97 -7.59 7.95
N LEU A 199 4.59 -8.85 8.19
CA LEU A 199 5.04 -9.60 9.36
C LEU A 199 6.54 -9.91 9.25
N ILE A 200 7.29 -9.49 10.26
CA ILE A 200 8.70 -9.87 10.41
C ILE A 200 8.78 -11.15 11.25
N GLN A 201 9.43 -12.16 10.72
CA GLN A 201 9.58 -13.47 11.36
C GLN A 201 10.99 -14.00 11.14
N ALA A 202 11.45 -14.89 12.03
CA ALA A 202 12.68 -15.59 11.82
C ALA A 202 12.54 -16.55 10.64
N ASP A 203 13.49 -16.52 9.73
CA ASP A 203 13.46 -17.29 8.48
C ASP A 203 14.07 -18.69 8.69
N ASP A 204 15.38 -18.80 8.78
CA ASP A 204 16.09 -20.08 8.83
C ASP A 204 16.26 -20.65 10.24
N TYR A 205 16.14 -19.82 11.27
CA TYR A 205 16.40 -20.21 12.65
C TYR A 205 15.18 -20.04 13.55
N LYS A 206 15.26 -20.60 14.75
CA LYS A 206 14.18 -20.47 15.74
C LYS A 206 13.92 -19.00 16.14
N TYR A 207 14.97 -18.20 16.18
CA TYR A 207 14.93 -16.79 16.57
C TYR A 207 15.82 -15.96 15.65
N GLN A 208 15.43 -14.71 15.45
CA GLN A 208 16.17 -13.72 14.67
C GLN A 208 16.11 -12.36 15.36
N LEU A 209 17.21 -11.61 15.28
CA LEU A 209 17.24 -10.19 15.62
C LEU A 209 16.69 -9.40 14.43
N ALA A 210 15.59 -8.67 14.67
CA ALA A 210 14.97 -7.78 13.67
C ALA A 210 15.08 -6.32 14.14
N THR A 211 15.52 -5.44 13.26
CA THR A 211 15.57 -4.00 13.51
C THR A 211 14.63 -3.28 12.55
N ILE A 212 13.78 -2.41 13.11
CA ILE A 212 12.88 -1.55 12.34
C ILE A 212 13.14 -0.09 12.70
N ALA A 213 13.03 0.79 11.71
CA ALA A 213 13.13 2.23 11.93
C ALA A 213 11.74 2.85 12.12
N LYS A 214 11.60 3.74 13.11
CA LYS A 214 10.42 4.55 13.33
C LYS A 214 10.81 5.93 13.84
N ASP A 215 10.30 6.97 13.21
CA ASP A 215 10.59 8.38 13.58
C ASP A 215 12.09 8.69 13.69
N GLY A 216 12.90 8.08 12.81
CA GLY A 216 14.34 8.24 12.77
C GLY A 216 15.11 7.50 13.88
N VAL A 217 14.43 6.62 14.62
CA VAL A 217 15.02 5.78 15.68
C VAL A 217 14.94 4.31 15.29
N ASP A 218 16.04 3.59 15.46
CA ASP A 218 16.09 2.16 15.24
C ASP A 218 15.70 1.40 16.51
N TYR A 219 14.74 0.50 16.35
CA TYR A 219 14.24 -0.39 17.42
C TYR A 219 14.50 -1.83 17.04
N SER A 220 15.16 -2.57 17.94
CA SER A 220 15.53 -3.95 17.71
C SER A 220 14.71 -4.91 18.57
N PHE A 221 14.28 -6.01 17.98
CA PHE A 221 13.45 -7.04 18.60
C PHE A 221 14.02 -8.43 18.32
N ILE A 222 13.79 -9.37 19.22
CA ILE A 222 13.90 -10.78 18.87
C ILE A 222 12.53 -11.30 18.48
N VAL A 223 12.44 -11.92 17.33
CA VAL A 223 11.25 -12.59 16.83
C VAL A 223 11.50 -14.07 16.62
N ASN A 224 10.46 -14.89 16.71
CA ASN A 224 10.53 -16.31 16.33
C ASN A 224 9.99 -16.53 14.90
N SER A 225 9.97 -17.76 14.44
CA SER A 225 9.46 -18.16 13.11
C SER A 225 7.97 -17.86 12.85
N ASN A 226 7.23 -17.50 13.90
CA ASN A 226 5.84 -17.05 13.79
C ASN A 226 5.69 -15.52 13.86
N GLY A 227 6.81 -14.78 13.88
CA GLY A 227 6.83 -13.32 14.04
C GLY A 227 6.52 -12.86 15.46
N THR A 228 6.47 -13.75 16.44
CA THR A 228 6.15 -13.39 17.82
C THR A 228 7.36 -12.75 18.49
N ILE A 229 7.16 -11.55 19.03
CA ILE A 229 8.18 -10.80 19.79
C ILE A 229 8.49 -11.54 21.08
N GLN A 230 9.76 -11.69 21.37
CA GLN A 230 10.25 -12.42 22.53
C GLN A 230 10.56 -11.48 23.71
N HIS A 231 10.06 -11.80 24.90
CA HIS A 231 10.15 -10.93 26.08
C HIS A 231 10.82 -11.60 27.29
N SER A 232 11.22 -12.86 27.18
CA SER A 232 11.77 -13.59 28.33
C SER A 232 13.11 -13.00 28.76
N LYS A 233 13.22 -12.72 30.05
CA LYS A 233 14.48 -12.28 30.69
C LYS A 233 15.37 -13.44 31.13
N SER A 234 14.88 -14.69 31.05
CA SER A 234 15.57 -15.88 31.46
C SER A 234 15.97 -16.83 30.33
N THR A 235 15.46 -16.58 29.12
CA THR A 235 15.77 -17.36 27.92
C THR A 235 16.99 -16.79 27.22
N GLU A 236 17.96 -17.60 26.90
CA GLU A 236 19.05 -17.26 26.00
C GLU A 236 18.58 -17.48 24.58
N TYR A 237 18.47 -16.39 23.80
CA TYR A 237 18.08 -16.45 22.41
C TYR A 237 19.29 -16.61 21.52
N LYS A 238 19.25 -17.56 20.58
CA LYS A 238 20.35 -17.87 19.68
C LYS A 238 19.91 -17.89 18.23
N GLU A 239 20.82 -17.46 17.37
CA GLU A 239 20.75 -17.58 15.92
C GLU A 239 22.06 -18.25 15.47
N ASP A 240 21.97 -19.35 14.74
CA ASP A 240 23.12 -20.15 14.29
C ASP A 240 24.16 -20.48 15.41
N GLY A 241 23.67 -20.74 16.62
CA GLY A 241 24.53 -21.00 17.77
C GLY A 241 25.06 -19.75 18.48
N ASP A 242 24.98 -18.59 17.86
CA ASP A 242 25.39 -17.33 18.45
C ASP A 242 24.30 -16.74 19.36
N VAL A 243 24.74 -16.21 20.50
CA VAL A 243 23.84 -15.60 21.49
C VAL A 243 23.44 -14.21 21.01
N LEU A 244 22.14 -14.02 20.67
CA LEU A 244 21.59 -12.73 20.28
C LEU A 244 21.35 -11.81 21.49
N ILE A 245 20.99 -12.40 22.64
CA ILE A 245 20.71 -11.68 23.87
C ILE A 245 21.36 -12.39 25.04
N ALA A 246 22.18 -11.69 25.81
CA ALA A 246 22.56 -12.12 27.12
C ALA A 246 21.41 -11.87 28.10
N THR A 247 20.87 -12.97 28.65
CA THR A 247 19.78 -12.93 29.62
C THR A 247 20.29 -13.16 31.02
N GLY A 248 19.51 -12.74 32.03
CA GLY A 248 19.81 -13.05 33.43
C GLY A 248 20.86 -12.14 34.07
N ILE A 249 21.09 -10.93 33.56
CA ILE A 249 21.82 -9.92 34.32
C ILE A 249 21.00 -9.58 35.55
N LYS A 250 21.55 -9.96 36.70
CA LYS A 250 20.91 -9.84 38.00
C LYS A 250 21.41 -8.59 38.72
N ASP A 251 20.52 -7.88 39.41
CA ASP A 251 20.91 -6.89 40.40
C ASP A 251 21.50 -7.56 41.66
N ALA A 252 21.91 -6.73 42.59
CA ALA A 252 22.49 -7.21 43.88
C ALA A 252 21.50 -8.06 44.70
N SER A 253 20.20 -8.03 44.43
CA SER A 253 19.17 -8.86 45.03
C SER A 253 18.92 -10.19 44.31
N GLY A 254 19.63 -10.42 43.21
CA GLY A 254 19.46 -11.61 42.36
C GLY A 254 18.27 -11.57 41.39
N LYS A 255 17.61 -10.42 41.25
CA LYS A 255 16.48 -10.19 40.31
C LYS A 255 17.02 -9.83 38.93
N ALA A 256 16.50 -10.49 37.90
CA ALA A 256 16.85 -10.14 36.52
C ALA A 256 16.38 -8.70 36.18
N THR A 257 17.32 -7.83 35.81
CA THR A 257 17.09 -6.40 35.62
C THR A 257 17.14 -5.99 34.17
N GLU A 258 17.92 -6.67 33.35
CA GLU A 258 18.17 -6.24 31.98
C GLU A 258 18.26 -7.43 31.02
N THR A 259 17.83 -7.18 29.79
CA THR A 259 18.09 -8.01 28.62
C THR A 259 18.96 -7.18 27.67
N LYS A 260 20.11 -7.70 27.27
CA LYS A 260 21.06 -6.98 26.40
C LYS A 260 21.30 -7.76 25.12
N PHE A 261 21.32 -7.10 23.99
CA PHE A 261 21.78 -7.68 22.72
C PHE A 261 23.29 -7.85 22.73
N VAL A 262 23.74 -8.95 22.13
CA VAL A 262 25.16 -9.18 21.83
C VAL A 262 25.34 -9.04 20.33
N GLU A 263 26.09 -8.03 19.90
CA GLU A 263 26.48 -7.84 18.52
C GLU A 263 28.00 -7.71 18.46
N ASN A 264 28.67 -8.54 17.67
CA ASN A 264 30.14 -8.58 17.58
C ASN A 264 30.85 -8.67 18.96
N GLY A 265 30.28 -9.43 19.89
CA GLY A 265 30.79 -9.57 21.24
C GLY A 265 30.53 -8.39 22.18
N GLN A 266 29.77 -7.38 21.74
CA GLN A 266 29.38 -6.22 22.54
C GLN A 266 27.90 -6.27 22.92
N PHE A 267 27.58 -5.90 24.16
CA PHE A 267 26.21 -5.85 24.65
C PHE A 267 25.54 -4.54 24.25
N LYS A 268 24.37 -4.65 23.60
CA LYS A 268 23.47 -3.51 23.33
C LYS A 268 22.15 -3.71 24.09
N TYR A 269 21.49 -2.60 24.45
CA TYR A 269 20.20 -2.65 25.16
C TYR A 269 19.09 -3.16 24.23
N ALA A 270 18.30 -4.11 24.73
CA ALA A 270 17.05 -4.50 24.07
C ALA A 270 15.91 -3.56 24.48
N ILE A 271 15.25 -2.94 23.50
CA ILE A 271 14.14 -2.00 23.72
C ILE A 271 12.77 -2.72 23.67
N SER A 272 12.74 -4.03 23.87
CA SER A 272 11.53 -4.85 23.71
C SER A 272 10.31 -4.42 24.57
N ASN A 273 10.51 -3.64 25.62
CA ASN A 273 9.43 -3.20 26.51
C ASN A 273 8.77 -1.89 26.05
N GLU A 274 9.44 -1.05 25.25
CA GLU A 274 8.89 0.22 24.78
C GLU A 274 7.95 0.05 23.57
N ALA A 275 8.11 -1.05 22.84
CA ALA A 275 7.28 -1.39 21.70
C ALA A 275 5.79 -1.62 22.02
N ASN A 276 5.43 -1.81 23.27
CA ASN A 276 4.04 -1.98 23.70
C ASN A 276 3.25 -0.66 23.74
N ASN A 277 3.93 0.47 23.55
CA ASN A 277 3.34 1.81 23.58
C ASN A 277 3.18 2.44 22.19
N TRP A 278 3.23 1.63 21.17
CA TRP A 278 3.14 2.10 19.76
C TRP A 278 1.77 1.81 19.20
#